data_2673dafac5a8c588a8aa3c8ece84eb72
#
_entry.id   2673dafac5a8c588a8aa3c8ece84eb72
#
_cell.length_a   1.000
_cell.length_b   1.000
_cell.length_c   1.000
_cell.angle_alpha   90.00
_cell.angle_beta   90.00
_cell.angle_gamma   90.00
#
_symmetry.space_group_name_H-M   'P 1'
#
loop_
_entity.id
_entity.type
_entity.pdbx_description
1 polymer ?
#
loop_
_entity_poly.entity_id
_entity_poly.type
_entity_poly.pdbx_seq_one_letter_code
_entity_poly.pdbx_strand_id
1 'polypeptide(L)'
;MELRRSELVTQLLLRWRGGDEQCLSQLIPLVEIELRQIAHRYMRMERPGHTLQTTALVNEAYLKLMNHAQVDWQSRAHFLGIAAQLMRHILVDHARGLCREKRGGGARPLPLKESLVFAPSKSTALVALDDALIELAKFDARKAKVVELRYFGGMSVAETAEVLGVHPNTVINDWSMAKIWLKRELTHRAARNGS
;
A
#
# COMPACT_ATOMS: atom_id res chain seq x y z
N MET A 1 23.86 9.13 -10.10
CA MET A 1 22.76 9.11 -11.11
C MET A 1 21.38 9.18 -10.45
N GLU A 2 21.18 8.49 -9.33
CA GLU A 2 19.88 8.42 -8.62
C GLU A 2 19.45 9.75 -7.99
N LEU A 3 20.36 10.51 -7.39
CA LEU A 3 20.09 11.86 -6.85
C LEU A 3 19.52 12.81 -7.91
N ARG A 4 20.14 12.87 -9.11
CA ARG A 4 19.65 13.72 -10.22
C ARG A 4 18.25 13.30 -10.69
N ARG A 5 17.95 12.00 -10.67
CA ARG A 5 16.63 11.48 -11.03
C ARG A 5 15.59 11.87 -9.99
N SER A 6 15.91 11.78 -8.71
CA SER A 6 15.03 12.19 -7.60
C SER A 6 14.69 13.68 -7.67
N GLU A 7 15.68 14.53 -7.94
CA GLU A 7 15.49 15.96 -8.10
C GLU A 7 14.60 16.27 -9.31
N LEU A 8 14.85 15.63 -10.45
CA LEU A 8 14.03 15.81 -11.66
C LEU A 8 12.59 15.42 -11.43
N VAL A 9 12.33 14.28 -10.79
CA VAL A 9 10.98 13.85 -10.44
C VAL A 9 10.30 14.87 -9.53
N THR A 10 10.98 15.37 -8.51
CA THR A 10 10.46 16.42 -7.62
C THR A 10 10.10 17.70 -8.38
N GLN A 11 10.96 18.15 -9.29
CA GLN A 11 10.68 19.34 -10.11
C GLN A 11 9.46 19.14 -11.01
N LEU A 12 9.31 17.98 -11.65
CA LEU A 12 8.15 17.66 -12.48
C LEU A 12 6.87 17.61 -11.66
N LEU A 13 6.92 17.06 -10.44
CA LEU A 13 5.77 17.04 -9.53
C LEU A 13 5.32 18.46 -9.13
N LEU A 14 6.28 19.35 -8.83
CA LEU A 14 5.97 20.74 -8.49
C LEU A 14 5.36 21.50 -9.67
N ARG A 15 5.85 21.27 -10.91
CA ARG A 15 5.28 21.86 -12.12
C ARG A 15 3.85 21.31 -12.38
N TRP A 16 3.63 20.02 -12.21
CA TRP A 16 2.31 19.40 -12.35
C TRP A 16 1.31 19.99 -11.36
N ARG A 17 1.70 20.16 -10.10
CA ARG A 17 0.92 20.90 -9.11
C ARG A 17 0.55 22.32 -9.56
N GLY A 18 1.45 22.97 -10.28
CA GLY A 18 1.24 24.31 -10.87
C GLY A 18 0.31 24.33 -12.10
N GLY A 19 -0.25 23.18 -12.51
CA GLY A 19 -1.18 23.05 -13.64
C GLY A 19 -0.53 22.66 -14.97
N ASP A 20 0.78 22.37 -14.99
CA ASP A 20 1.47 21.92 -16.20
C ASP A 20 1.24 20.41 -16.43
N GLU A 21 0.15 20.09 -17.14
CA GLU A 21 -0.19 18.69 -17.44
C GLU A 21 0.83 17.99 -18.36
N GLN A 22 1.61 18.74 -19.15
CA GLN A 22 2.63 18.17 -20.04
C GLN A 22 3.76 17.47 -19.25
N CYS A 23 3.95 17.85 -17.99
CA CYS A 23 4.91 17.20 -17.10
C CYS A 23 4.62 15.72 -16.86
N LEU A 24 3.37 15.28 -16.95
CA LEU A 24 2.98 13.87 -16.72
C LEU A 24 3.64 12.93 -17.72
N SER A 25 3.73 13.31 -18.98
CA SER A 25 4.37 12.50 -20.03
C SER A 25 5.87 12.25 -19.74
N GLN A 26 6.53 13.20 -19.05
CA GLN A 26 7.92 13.09 -18.62
C GLN A 26 8.06 12.38 -17.26
N LEU A 27 7.11 12.61 -16.36
CA LEU A 27 7.11 12.03 -15.02
C LEU A 27 6.88 10.52 -15.04
N ILE A 28 5.87 10.05 -15.80
CA ILE A 28 5.45 8.64 -15.83
C ILE A 28 6.61 7.68 -16.10
N PRO A 29 7.44 7.85 -17.15
CA PRO A 29 8.56 6.94 -17.41
C PRO A 29 9.60 6.93 -16.28
N LEU A 30 9.75 8.04 -15.56
CA LEU A 30 10.71 8.16 -14.48
C LEU A 30 10.28 7.42 -13.21
N VAL A 31 8.99 7.32 -12.95
CA VAL A 31 8.45 6.69 -11.74
C VAL A 31 7.89 5.28 -11.97
N GLU A 32 7.76 4.87 -13.24
CA GLU A 32 7.14 3.59 -13.61
C GLU A 32 7.86 2.39 -12.97
N ILE A 33 9.18 2.39 -12.95
CA ILE A 33 9.97 1.29 -12.38
C ILE A 33 9.68 1.14 -10.90
N GLU A 34 9.65 2.24 -10.16
CA GLU A 34 9.37 2.25 -8.73
C GLU A 34 7.92 1.83 -8.43
N LEU A 35 6.97 2.34 -9.22
CA LEU A 35 5.57 1.95 -9.08
C LEU A 35 5.37 0.46 -9.35
N ARG A 36 6.04 -0.10 -10.37
CA ARG A 36 6.05 -1.54 -10.62
C ARG A 36 6.69 -2.32 -9.47
N GLN A 37 7.76 -1.82 -8.86
CA GLN A 37 8.39 -2.45 -7.71
C GLN A 37 7.47 -2.45 -6.48
N ILE A 38 6.74 -1.36 -6.24
CA ILE A 38 5.73 -1.28 -5.19
C ILE A 38 4.62 -2.30 -5.46
N ALA A 39 4.04 -2.29 -6.65
CA ALA A 39 3.01 -3.23 -7.06
C ALA A 39 3.48 -4.70 -6.94
N HIS A 40 4.69 -5.01 -7.36
CA HIS A 40 5.29 -6.35 -7.21
C HIS A 40 5.40 -6.78 -5.75
N ARG A 41 5.77 -5.87 -4.83
CA ARG A 41 5.81 -6.21 -3.38
C ARG A 41 4.44 -6.61 -2.87
N TYR A 42 3.39 -5.91 -3.26
CA TYR A 42 2.02 -6.28 -2.92
C TYR A 42 1.62 -7.62 -3.52
N MET A 43 1.89 -7.84 -4.81
CA MET A 43 1.50 -9.07 -5.52
C MET A 43 2.25 -10.31 -4.99
N ARG A 44 3.45 -10.16 -4.44
CA ARG A 44 4.16 -11.27 -3.75
C ARG A 44 3.43 -11.73 -2.48
N MET A 45 2.60 -10.89 -1.89
CA MET A 45 1.76 -11.23 -0.74
C MET A 45 0.45 -11.92 -1.16
N GLU A 46 0.11 -11.92 -2.46
CA GLU A 46 -1.06 -12.56 -3.03
C GLU A 46 -0.76 -13.98 -3.53
N ARG A 47 -1.79 -14.80 -3.73
CA ARG A 47 -1.64 -16.18 -4.25
C ARG A 47 -1.29 -16.18 -5.74
N PRO A 48 -0.53 -17.17 -6.24
CA PRO A 48 -0.46 -17.45 -7.68
C PRO A 48 -1.88 -17.66 -8.22
N GLY A 49 -2.23 -16.95 -9.30
CA GLY A 49 -3.60 -16.99 -9.87
C GLY A 49 -4.51 -15.86 -9.42
N HIS A 50 -3.97 -14.82 -8.75
CA HIS A 50 -4.72 -13.59 -8.45
C HIS A 50 -5.20 -12.94 -9.76
N THR A 51 -6.47 -12.54 -9.82
CA THR A 51 -7.10 -11.98 -11.03
C THR A 51 -6.56 -10.60 -11.39
N LEU A 52 -6.04 -9.85 -10.40
CA LEU A 52 -5.43 -8.55 -10.63
C LEU A 52 -3.94 -8.72 -10.92
N GLN A 53 -3.50 -8.32 -12.12
CA GLN A 53 -2.10 -8.35 -12.50
C GLN A 53 -1.37 -7.09 -12.03
N THR A 54 -0.04 -7.19 -11.84
CA THR A 54 0.82 -6.05 -11.46
C THR A 54 0.58 -4.82 -12.34
N THR A 55 0.45 -5.03 -13.66
CA THR A 55 0.19 -3.94 -14.62
C THR A 55 -1.16 -3.28 -14.40
N ALA A 56 -2.21 -4.06 -14.11
CA ALA A 56 -3.54 -3.52 -13.82
C ALA A 56 -3.52 -2.68 -12.54
N LEU A 57 -2.84 -3.15 -11.48
CA LEU A 57 -2.68 -2.40 -10.24
C LEU A 57 -1.95 -1.07 -10.45
N VAL A 58 -0.87 -1.06 -11.25
CA VAL A 58 -0.14 0.16 -11.60
C VAL A 58 -1.03 1.12 -12.38
N ASN A 59 -1.75 0.64 -13.39
CA ASN A 59 -2.64 1.47 -14.22
C ASN A 59 -3.77 2.08 -13.38
N GLU A 60 -4.40 1.31 -12.51
CA GLU A 60 -5.46 1.82 -11.63
C GLU A 60 -4.92 2.84 -10.62
N ALA A 61 -3.72 2.61 -10.09
CA ALA A 61 -3.05 3.58 -9.23
C ALA A 61 -2.74 4.88 -9.99
N TYR A 62 -2.30 4.80 -11.26
CA TYR A 62 -2.11 5.99 -12.11
C TYR A 62 -3.39 6.79 -12.29
N LEU A 63 -4.49 6.15 -12.65
CA LEU A 63 -5.77 6.83 -12.81
C LEU A 63 -6.20 7.56 -11.53
N LYS A 64 -6.01 6.91 -10.37
CA LYS A 64 -6.29 7.56 -9.09
C LYS A 64 -5.33 8.69 -8.78
N LEU A 65 -4.02 8.55 -9.08
CA LEU A 65 -3.03 9.62 -8.89
C LEU A 65 -3.32 10.83 -9.75
N MET A 66 -3.76 10.66 -11.00
CA MET A 66 -4.14 11.75 -11.89
C MET A 66 -5.32 12.56 -11.33
N ASN A 67 -6.29 11.90 -10.70
CA ASN A 67 -7.40 12.59 -10.02
C ASN A 67 -6.97 13.34 -8.75
N HIS A 68 -5.73 13.14 -8.28
CA HIS A 68 -5.13 13.80 -7.12
C HIS A 68 -4.21 14.97 -7.53
N ALA A 69 -4.43 15.59 -8.69
CA ALA A 69 -3.63 16.74 -9.18
C ALA A 69 -3.51 17.89 -8.17
N GLN A 70 -4.50 18.05 -7.26
CA GLN A 70 -4.51 19.08 -6.22
C GLN A 70 -3.71 18.71 -4.96
N VAL A 71 -3.04 17.53 -4.93
CA VAL A 71 -2.18 17.17 -3.79
C VAL A 71 -0.96 18.09 -3.76
N ASP A 72 -0.62 18.56 -2.57
CA ASP A 72 0.61 19.31 -2.34
C ASP A 72 1.84 18.38 -2.44
N TRP A 73 2.27 18.10 -3.66
CA TRP A 73 3.42 17.26 -3.95
C TRP A 73 4.70 17.93 -3.42
N GLN A 74 5.36 17.28 -2.45
CA GLN A 74 6.54 17.83 -1.80
C GLN A 74 7.83 17.23 -2.37
N SER A 75 7.84 15.92 -2.65
CA SER A 75 9.02 15.21 -3.14
C SER A 75 8.65 13.91 -3.86
N ARG A 76 9.65 13.30 -4.54
CA ARG A 76 9.51 11.94 -5.10
C ARG A 76 9.11 10.92 -4.03
N ALA A 77 9.69 10.99 -2.84
CA ALA A 77 9.37 10.07 -1.76
C ALA A 77 7.90 10.23 -1.31
N HIS A 78 7.41 11.47 -1.20
CA HIS A 78 6.00 11.75 -0.91
C HIS A 78 5.06 11.16 -1.97
N PHE A 79 5.38 11.34 -3.26
CA PHE A 79 4.62 10.76 -4.37
C PHE A 79 4.54 9.23 -4.29
N LEU A 80 5.67 8.55 -4.10
CA LEU A 80 5.71 7.09 -3.98
C LEU A 80 4.96 6.58 -2.74
N GLY A 81 4.97 7.35 -1.65
CA GLY A 81 4.20 7.05 -0.45
C GLY A 81 2.69 7.07 -0.70
N ILE A 82 2.19 8.08 -1.40
CA ILE A 82 0.78 8.16 -1.79
C ILE A 82 0.42 7.04 -2.78
N ALA A 83 1.29 6.76 -3.75
CA ALA A 83 1.09 5.66 -4.69
C ALA A 83 0.97 4.30 -3.97
N ALA A 84 1.83 4.04 -2.99
CA ALA A 84 1.78 2.82 -2.18
C ALA A 84 0.46 2.71 -1.40
N GLN A 85 -0.01 3.81 -0.81
CA GLN A 85 -1.29 3.87 -0.11
C GLN A 85 -2.46 3.59 -1.05
N LEU A 86 -2.49 4.20 -2.23
CA LEU A 86 -3.53 3.95 -3.23
C LEU A 86 -3.53 2.49 -3.68
N MET A 87 -2.37 1.91 -3.98
CA MET A 87 -2.27 0.49 -4.35
C MET A 87 -2.78 -0.44 -3.24
N ARG A 88 -2.50 -0.12 -1.97
CA ARG A 88 -3.06 -0.86 -0.83
C ARG A 88 -4.58 -0.81 -0.84
N HIS A 89 -5.17 0.38 -0.96
CA HIS A 89 -6.62 0.53 -0.98
C HIS A 89 -7.27 -0.23 -2.15
N ILE A 90 -6.70 -0.15 -3.36
CA ILE A 90 -7.18 -0.91 -4.53
C ILE A 90 -7.22 -2.41 -4.22
N LEU A 91 -6.14 -2.97 -3.67
CA LEU A 91 -6.07 -4.39 -3.34
C LEU A 91 -7.03 -4.81 -2.22
N VAL A 92 -7.17 -3.97 -1.20
CA VAL A 92 -8.12 -4.21 -0.09
C VAL A 92 -9.56 -4.18 -0.60
N ASP A 93 -9.91 -3.21 -1.44
CA ASP A 93 -11.25 -3.10 -2.03
C ASP A 93 -11.54 -4.31 -2.92
N HIS A 94 -10.58 -4.74 -3.73
CA HIS A 94 -10.68 -5.95 -4.54
C HIS A 94 -10.86 -7.21 -3.66
N ALA A 95 -10.07 -7.35 -2.60
CA ALA A 95 -10.17 -8.47 -1.66
C ALA A 95 -11.52 -8.49 -0.94
N ARG A 96 -12.02 -7.34 -0.51
CA ARG A 96 -13.35 -7.19 0.10
C ARG A 96 -14.47 -7.52 -0.88
N GLY A 97 -14.33 -7.15 -2.17
CA GLY A 97 -15.26 -7.50 -3.25
C GLY A 97 -15.39 -9.02 -3.40
N LEU A 98 -14.26 -9.72 -3.54
CA LEU A 98 -14.23 -11.18 -3.65
C LEU A 98 -14.85 -11.89 -2.43
N CYS A 99 -14.68 -11.35 -1.23
CA CYS A 99 -15.29 -11.89 -0.02
C CYS A 99 -16.81 -11.71 0.00
N ARG A 100 -17.36 -10.63 -0.57
CA ARG A 100 -18.81 -10.40 -0.68
C ARG A 100 -19.44 -11.30 -1.72
N GLU A 101 -18.84 -11.47 -2.89
CA GLU A 101 -19.32 -12.36 -3.95
C GLU A 101 -19.41 -13.82 -3.47
N LYS A 102 -18.44 -14.29 -2.69
CA LYS A 102 -18.45 -15.62 -2.10
C LYS A 102 -19.57 -15.84 -1.07
N ARG A 103 -20.08 -14.76 -0.44
CA ARG A 103 -21.18 -14.83 0.56
C ARG A 103 -22.56 -14.56 -0.04
N GLY A 104 -22.66 -13.84 -1.17
CA GLY A 104 -23.92 -13.37 -1.73
C GLY A 104 -24.30 -13.95 -3.09
N GLY A 105 -23.39 -14.58 -3.79
CA GLY A 105 -23.67 -15.25 -5.05
C GLY A 105 -24.14 -16.67 -4.78
N GLY A 106 -25.36 -17.04 -5.24
CA GLY A 106 -25.96 -18.36 -5.12
C GLY A 106 -25.19 -19.50 -5.79
N ALA A 107 -23.91 -19.65 -5.46
CA ALA A 107 -23.12 -20.81 -5.80
C ALA A 107 -23.57 -21.97 -4.91
N ARG A 108 -24.13 -23.01 -5.55
CA ARG A 108 -24.40 -24.32 -4.92
C ARG A 108 -23.22 -24.69 -4.00
N PRO A 109 -23.51 -25.16 -2.76
CA PRO A 109 -22.46 -25.67 -1.89
C PRO A 109 -21.77 -26.84 -2.59
N LEU A 110 -20.49 -26.68 -2.93
CA LEU A 110 -19.65 -27.82 -3.26
C LEU A 110 -19.51 -28.66 -2.00
N PRO A 111 -19.63 -30.01 -2.08
CA PRO A 111 -19.53 -30.86 -0.91
C PRO A 111 -18.21 -30.65 -0.22
N LEU A 112 -18.26 -30.33 1.07
CA LEU A 112 -17.10 -30.21 1.95
C LEU A 112 -16.31 -31.52 1.89
N LYS A 113 -15.14 -31.50 1.24
CA LYS A 113 -14.11 -32.47 1.54
C LYS A 113 -13.49 -32.05 2.89
N GLU A 114 -13.80 -32.83 3.91
CA GLU A 114 -13.21 -32.78 5.25
C GLU A 114 -11.69 -32.97 5.15
N SER A 115 -10.93 -31.93 5.02
CA SER A 115 -9.48 -31.91 5.38
C SER A 115 -8.73 -30.67 4.91
N LEU A 116 -9.39 -29.52 4.75
CA LEU A 116 -8.67 -28.28 4.56
C LEU A 116 -8.77 -27.45 5.84
N VAL A 117 -7.74 -27.60 6.69
CA VAL A 117 -7.40 -26.57 7.68
C VAL A 117 -7.27 -25.27 6.91
N PHE A 118 -8.25 -24.39 7.03
CA PHE A 118 -8.27 -23.09 6.38
C PHE A 118 -7.16 -22.22 6.96
N ALA A 119 -5.97 -22.30 6.40
CA ALA A 119 -5.06 -21.18 6.52
C ALA A 119 -5.76 -19.96 5.90
N PRO A 120 -5.86 -18.81 6.60
CA PRO A 120 -6.51 -17.63 6.05
C PRO A 120 -5.92 -17.31 4.68
N SER A 121 -6.78 -17.04 3.70
CA SER A 121 -6.29 -16.65 2.36
C SER A 121 -5.41 -15.41 2.50
N LYS A 122 -4.39 -15.24 1.65
CA LYS A 122 -3.52 -14.05 1.70
C LYS A 122 -4.34 -12.75 1.58
N SER A 123 -5.44 -12.77 0.82
CA SER A 123 -6.39 -11.66 0.73
C SER A 123 -7.06 -11.35 2.08
N THR A 124 -7.41 -12.37 2.86
CA THR A 124 -7.93 -12.19 4.22
C THR A 124 -6.87 -11.59 5.15
N ALA A 125 -5.61 -12.01 5.01
CA ALA A 125 -4.51 -11.45 5.79
C ALA A 125 -4.23 -9.97 5.43
N LEU A 126 -4.37 -9.60 4.15
CA LEU A 126 -4.23 -8.20 3.71
C LEU A 126 -5.35 -7.33 4.29
N VAL A 127 -6.59 -7.80 4.27
CA VAL A 127 -7.72 -7.09 4.89
C VAL A 127 -7.52 -6.95 6.40
N ALA A 128 -7.09 -8.02 7.08
CA ALA A 128 -6.81 -7.96 8.52
C ALA A 128 -5.68 -6.97 8.86
N LEU A 129 -4.65 -6.91 8.02
CA LEU A 129 -3.56 -5.94 8.18
C LEU A 129 -4.05 -4.50 7.93
N ASP A 130 -4.89 -4.27 6.93
CA ASP A 130 -5.51 -2.98 6.66
C ASP A 130 -6.35 -2.51 7.85
N ASP A 131 -7.23 -3.36 8.37
CA ASP A 131 -8.03 -3.06 9.54
C ASP A 131 -7.17 -2.78 10.78
N ALA A 132 -6.07 -3.52 10.97
CA ALA A 132 -5.13 -3.25 12.07
C ALA A 132 -4.40 -1.92 11.90
N LEU A 133 -4.06 -1.52 10.67
CA LEU A 133 -3.45 -0.21 10.41
C LEU A 133 -4.43 0.94 10.64
N ILE A 134 -5.71 0.76 10.30
CA ILE A 134 -6.76 1.73 10.61
C ILE A 134 -6.87 1.93 12.13
N GLU A 135 -6.85 0.85 12.91
CA GLU A 135 -6.87 0.95 14.37
C GLU A 135 -5.59 1.61 14.91
N LEU A 136 -4.41 1.23 14.40
CA LEU A 136 -3.16 1.88 14.79
C LEU A 136 -3.19 3.38 14.51
N ALA A 137 -3.76 3.81 13.37
CA ALA A 137 -3.85 5.22 13.02
C ALA A 137 -4.72 6.05 13.99
N LYS A 138 -5.71 5.43 14.63
CA LYS A 138 -6.53 6.09 15.67
C LYS A 138 -5.72 6.41 16.94
N PHE A 139 -4.75 5.56 17.28
CA PHE A 139 -3.88 5.75 18.45
C PHE A 139 -2.65 6.58 18.12
N ASP A 140 -2.02 6.31 16.97
CA ASP A 140 -0.80 6.95 16.54
C ASP A 140 -0.70 6.96 15.01
N ALA A 141 -1.21 8.04 14.43
CA ALA A 141 -1.23 8.24 12.97
C ALA A 141 0.18 8.21 12.35
N ARG A 142 1.20 8.71 13.08
CA ARG A 142 2.58 8.73 12.59
C ARG A 142 3.15 7.32 12.49
N LYS A 143 2.93 6.45 13.48
CA LYS A 143 3.37 5.05 13.43
C LYS A 143 2.68 4.28 12.30
N ALA A 144 1.39 4.49 12.09
CA ALA A 144 0.68 3.91 10.95
C ALA A 144 1.29 4.38 9.63
N LYS A 145 1.61 5.68 9.50
CA LYS A 145 2.23 6.24 8.31
C LYS A 145 3.65 5.70 8.08
N VAL A 146 4.43 5.51 9.13
CA VAL A 146 5.75 4.84 9.04
C VAL A 146 5.60 3.43 8.48
N VAL A 147 4.58 2.66 8.89
CA VAL A 147 4.33 1.32 8.32
C VAL A 147 3.96 1.41 6.85
N GLU A 148 3.09 2.33 6.46
CA GLU A 148 2.72 2.54 5.06
C GLU A 148 3.95 2.82 4.19
N LEU A 149 4.78 3.78 4.57
CA LEU A 149 5.94 4.19 3.80
C LEU A 149 7.01 3.10 3.72
N ARG A 150 7.32 2.44 4.85
CA ARG A 150 8.40 1.46 4.90
C ARG A 150 8.01 0.08 4.40
N TYR A 151 6.87 -0.44 4.85
CA TYR A 151 6.45 -1.81 4.51
C TYR A 151 5.86 -1.88 3.11
N PHE A 152 4.94 -1.01 2.81
CA PHE A 152 4.27 -0.99 1.51
C PHE A 152 5.04 -0.17 0.47
N GLY A 153 5.45 1.05 0.81
CA GLY A 153 6.24 1.92 -0.07
C GLY A 153 7.66 1.42 -0.30
N GLY A 154 8.21 0.64 0.64
CA GLY A 154 9.59 0.14 0.60
C GLY A 154 10.63 1.24 0.77
N MET A 155 10.25 2.35 1.39
CA MET A 155 11.13 3.48 1.62
C MET A 155 12.19 3.16 2.67
N SER A 156 13.35 3.75 2.51
CA SER A 156 14.41 3.77 3.51
C SER A 156 14.00 4.57 4.75
N VAL A 157 14.77 4.44 5.83
CA VAL A 157 14.58 5.28 7.02
C VAL A 157 14.71 6.76 6.69
N ALA A 158 15.70 7.12 5.85
CA ALA A 158 15.97 8.50 5.47
C ALA A 158 14.81 9.11 4.66
N GLU A 159 14.32 8.42 3.61
CA GLU A 159 13.18 8.87 2.81
C GLU A 159 11.91 8.98 3.64
N THR A 160 11.68 8.05 4.57
CA THR A 160 10.52 8.11 5.47
C THR A 160 10.62 9.29 6.42
N ALA A 161 11.81 9.57 6.95
CA ALA A 161 12.06 10.71 7.82
C ALA A 161 11.84 12.05 7.10
N GLU A 162 12.29 12.14 5.85
CA GLU A 162 12.06 13.30 4.97
C GLU A 162 10.56 13.54 4.76
N VAL A 163 9.81 12.52 4.35
CA VAL A 163 8.36 12.63 4.10
C VAL A 163 7.58 13.03 5.35
N LEU A 164 7.99 12.54 6.52
CA LEU A 164 7.30 12.82 7.78
C LEU A 164 7.82 14.07 8.50
N GLY A 165 8.89 14.69 8.03
CA GLY A 165 9.51 15.83 8.70
C GLY A 165 10.05 15.50 10.09
N VAL A 166 10.58 14.29 10.31
CA VAL A 166 11.07 13.82 11.61
C VAL A 166 12.52 13.34 11.53
N HIS A 167 13.16 13.19 12.69
CA HIS A 167 14.51 12.63 12.75
C HIS A 167 14.52 11.12 12.39
N PRO A 168 15.55 10.58 11.69
CA PRO A 168 15.65 9.15 11.36
C PRO A 168 15.47 8.19 12.53
N ASN A 169 16.00 8.52 13.72
CA ASN A 169 15.83 7.71 14.92
C ASN A 169 14.37 7.60 15.36
N THR A 170 13.56 8.65 15.13
CA THR A 170 12.11 8.61 15.39
C THR A 170 11.45 7.56 14.50
N VAL A 171 11.82 7.51 13.21
CA VAL A 171 11.32 6.49 12.27
C VAL A 171 11.70 5.07 12.72
N ILE A 172 12.94 4.86 13.19
CA ILE A 172 13.41 3.56 13.68
C ILE A 172 12.58 3.11 14.89
N ASN A 173 12.37 4.01 15.85
CA ASN A 173 11.59 3.73 17.05
C ASN A 173 10.11 3.49 16.73
N ASP A 174 9.49 4.34 15.92
CA ASP A 174 8.10 4.21 15.51
C ASP A 174 7.88 2.90 14.73
N TRP A 175 8.80 2.54 13.83
CA TRP A 175 8.76 1.29 13.11
C TRP A 175 8.82 0.07 14.02
N SER A 176 9.70 0.09 15.03
CA SER A 176 9.86 -1.01 15.98
C SER A 176 8.61 -1.19 16.83
N MET A 177 8.06 -0.10 17.36
CA MET A 177 6.84 -0.11 18.15
C MET A 177 5.61 -0.53 17.32
N ALA A 178 5.47 0.00 16.11
CA ALA A 178 4.38 -0.36 15.22
C ALA A 178 4.38 -1.86 14.88
N LYS A 179 5.56 -2.47 14.62
CA LYS A 179 5.66 -3.92 14.36
C LYS A 179 5.19 -4.76 15.56
N ILE A 180 5.59 -4.37 16.79
CA ILE A 180 5.19 -5.08 18.01
C ILE A 180 3.67 -5.01 18.18
N TRP A 181 3.11 -3.80 18.03
CA TRP A 181 1.68 -3.57 18.17
C TRP A 181 0.88 -4.34 17.12
N LEU A 182 1.26 -4.25 15.84
CA LEU A 182 0.59 -4.96 14.74
C LEU A 182 0.64 -6.49 14.92
N LYS A 183 1.79 -7.03 15.35
CA LYS A 183 1.90 -8.45 15.63
C LYS A 183 0.90 -8.89 16.70
N ARG A 184 0.80 -8.14 17.80
CA ARG A 184 -0.16 -8.41 18.89
C ARG A 184 -1.60 -8.34 18.38
N GLU A 185 -1.96 -7.28 17.67
CA GLU A 185 -3.31 -7.06 17.16
C GLU A 185 -3.74 -8.16 16.18
N LEU A 186 -2.88 -8.52 15.23
CA LEU A 186 -3.16 -9.59 14.26
C LEU A 186 -3.31 -10.95 14.95
N THR A 187 -2.53 -11.24 15.99
CA THR A 187 -2.66 -12.49 16.77
C THR A 187 -3.99 -12.51 17.53
N HIS A 188 -4.39 -11.41 18.16
CA HIS A 188 -5.68 -11.30 18.84
C HIS A 188 -6.88 -11.48 17.89
N ARG A 189 -6.82 -10.88 16.71
CA ARG A 189 -7.86 -11.04 15.68
C ARG A 189 -7.95 -12.46 15.15
N ALA A 190 -6.83 -13.12 14.95
CA ALA A 190 -6.80 -14.52 14.54
C ALA A 190 -7.46 -15.44 15.58
N ALA A 191 -7.20 -15.24 16.87
CA ALA A 191 -7.81 -15.99 17.95
C ALA A 191 -9.34 -15.79 18.02
N ARG A 192 -9.83 -14.57 17.80
CA ARG A 192 -11.27 -14.26 17.81
C ARG A 192 -12.04 -14.81 16.62
N ASN A 193 -11.39 -14.98 15.47
CA ASN A 193 -12.01 -15.47 14.25
C ASN A 193 -11.94 -17.00 14.12
N GLY A 194 -11.21 -17.68 15.00
CA GLY A 194 -11.04 -19.15 15.04
C GLY A 194 -11.87 -19.83 16.12
N SER A 195 -12.65 -19.07 16.90
CA SER A 195 -13.62 -19.55 17.88
C SER A 195 -15.04 -19.38 17.33
#